data_2178e63d5a62a7a46d568fe2df08bdfe
#
_entry.id   2178e63d5a62a7a46d568fe2df08bdfe
#
_cell.length_a   1.000
_cell.length_b   1.000
_cell.length_c   1.000
_cell.angle_alpha   90.00
_cell.angle_beta   90.00
_cell.angle_gamma   90.00
#
_symmetry.space_group_name_H-M   'P 1'
#
loop_
_entity.id
_entity.type
_entity.pdbx_description
1 polymer ?
#
loop_
_entity_poly.entity_id
_entity_poly.type
_entity_poly.pdbx_seq_one_letter_code
_entity_poly.pdbx_strand_id
1 'polypeptide(L)'
;MAGNWSGAGTVTLDDGSTERIRCRASYAVGAGGNGLQQSLTCASDSYKFNIVTNVTAQGSAVSGTWSETSRNINGAIEGRSSGGNFQVTATAPGFTAAISLATRGNKQSVTIKAESQFKGVSISMSRT
;
A
#
# COMPACT_ATOMS: atom_id res chain seq x y z
N MET A 1 3.97 -5.50 12.74
CA MET A 1 4.06 -4.78 11.46
C MET A 1 4.93 -3.53 11.53
N ALA A 2 5.04 -2.90 12.69
CA ALA A 2 5.89 -1.73 12.85
C ALA A 2 7.33 -2.01 12.43
N GLY A 3 8.01 -0.99 11.88
CA GLY A 3 9.40 -1.07 11.45
C GLY A 3 9.58 -0.74 9.98
N ASN A 4 10.75 -1.08 9.47
CA ASN A 4 11.13 -0.80 8.10
C ASN A 4 11.17 -2.09 7.28
N TRP A 5 10.70 -1.98 6.04
CA TRP A 5 10.58 -3.09 5.11
C TRP A 5 11.15 -2.68 3.76
N SER A 6 11.74 -3.61 3.05
CA SER A 6 12.21 -3.36 1.69
C SER A 6 12.02 -4.59 0.83
N GLY A 7 11.90 -4.37 -0.46
CA GLY A 7 11.72 -5.46 -1.40
C GLY A 7 11.56 -4.98 -2.81
N ALA A 8 11.00 -5.87 -3.62
CA ALA A 8 10.83 -5.64 -5.05
C ALA A 8 9.55 -6.31 -5.53
N GLY A 9 9.12 -5.92 -6.69
CA GLY A 9 7.93 -6.50 -7.31
C GLY A 9 7.82 -6.09 -8.76
N THR A 10 6.59 -6.12 -9.26
CA THR A 10 6.28 -5.72 -10.63
C THR A 10 5.06 -4.81 -10.64
N VAL A 11 5.07 -3.85 -11.53
CA VAL A 11 3.90 -3.06 -11.87
C VAL A 11 3.46 -3.46 -13.28
N THR A 12 2.15 -3.68 -13.45
CA THR A 12 1.54 -3.94 -14.76
C THR A 12 0.89 -2.66 -15.22
N LEU A 13 1.32 -2.14 -16.36
CA LEU A 13 0.86 -0.89 -16.91
C LEU A 13 -0.44 -1.10 -17.70
N ASP A 14 -1.07 -0.01 -18.10
CA ASP A 14 -2.37 -0.06 -18.77
C ASP A 14 -2.32 -0.72 -20.16
N ASP A 15 -1.16 -0.76 -20.79
CA ASP A 15 -0.96 -1.44 -22.07
C ASP A 15 -0.64 -2.94 -21.90
N GLY A 16 -0.60 -3.44 -20.64
CA GLY A 16 -0.30 -4.83 -20.33
C GLY A 16 1.20 -5.13 -20.16
N SER A 17 2.07 -4.17 -20.39
CA SER A 17 3.49 -4.36 -20.13
C SER A 17 3.80 -4.36 -18.63
N THR A 18 4.92 -4.94 -18.26
CA THR A 18 5.32 -5.00 -16.85
C THR A 18 6.70 -4.39 -16.67
N GLU A 19 6.90 -3.76 -15.52
CA GLU A 19 8.20 -3.24 -15.09
C GLU A 19 8.52 -3.74 -13.70
N ARG A 20 9.79 -3.95 -13.43
CA ARG A 20 10.25 -4.25 -12.07
C ARG A 20 10.30 -2.97 -11.27
N ILE A 21 9.86 -3.05 -10.01
CA ILE A 21 9.93 -1.94 -9.08
C ILE A 21 10.69 -2.36 -7.82
N ARG A 22 11.28 -1.37 -7.17
CA ARG A 22 11.89 -1.51 -5.86
C ARG A 22 11.12 -0.65 -4.88
N CYS A 23 10.84 -1.20 -3.71
CA CYS A 23 10.00 -0.55 -2.73
C CYS A 23 10.67 -0.52 -1.36
N ARG A 24 10.40 0.55 -0.64
CA ARG A 24 10.70 0.66 0.79
C ARG A 24 9.45 1.15 1.50
N ALA A 25 9.18 0.56 2.64
CA ALA A 25 8.05 0.94 3.45
C ALA A 25 8.47 1.12 4.90
N SER A 26 7.81 2.03 5.60
CA SER A 26 7.91 2.14 7.04
C SER A 26 6.52 2.17 7.63
N TYR A 27 6.38 1.52 8.77
CA TYR A 27 5.12 1.43 9.49
C TYR A 27 5.32 1.89 10.91
N ALA A 28 4.43 2.72 11.42
CA ALA A 28 4.43 3.15 12.80
C ALA A 28 3.03 2.95 13.38
N VAL A 29 2.98 2.39 14.58
CA VAL A 29 1.71 2.21 15.30
C VAL A 29 1.48 3.47 16.13
N GLY A 30 0.28 4.03 16.04
CA GLY A 30 -0.08 5.23 16.77
C GLY A 30 -0.31 4.97 18.25
N ALA A 31 -0.46 6.05 19.02
CA ALA A 31 -0.76 5.98 20.45
C ALA A 31 -2.05 5.18 20.67
N GLY A 32 -2.07 4.30 21.66
CA GLY A 32 -3.21 3.43 21.93
C GLY A 32 -3.28 2.17 21.09
N GLY A 33 -2.38 1.98 20.12
CA GLY A 33 -2.28 0.76 19.33
C GLY A 33 -3.33 0.57 18.26
N ASN A 34 -4.26 1.53 18.06
CA ASN A 34 -5.35 1.41 17.11
C ASN A 34 -5.05 2.07 15.76
N GLY A 35 -4.04 2.92 15.70
CA GLY A 35 -3.67 3.63 14.49
C GLY A 35 -2.45 3.04 13.84
N LEU A 36 -2.40 3.06 12.52
CA LEU A 36 -1.24 2.64 11.75
C LEU A 36 -0.93 3.70 10.71
N GLN A 37 0.33 4.12 10.67
CA GLN A 37 0.83 5.05 9.69
C GLN A 37 1.82 4.31 8.78
N GLN A 38 1.60 4.38 7.49
CA GLN A 38 2.46 3.74 6.50
C GLN A 38 3.05 4.78 5.58
N SER A 39 4.32 4.60 5.24
CA SER A 39 4.96 5.34 4.15
C SER A 39 5.55 4.31 3.19
N LEU A 40 5.12 4.34 1.93
CA LEU A 40 5.56 3.40 0.91
C LEU A 40 6.11 4.19 -0.28
N THR A 41 7.36 3.90 -0.64
CA THR A 41 8.01 4.49 -1.80
C THR A 41 8.43 3.38 -2.75
N CYS A 42 7.98 3.45 -3.99
CA CYS A 42 8.34 2.49 -5.03
C CYS A 42 8.81 3.22 -6.28
N ALA A 43 9.77 2.63 -6.98
CA ALA A 43 10.30 3.20 -8.22
C ALA A 43 10.66 2.11 -9.21
N SER A 44 10.39 2.39 -10.48
CA SER A 44 10.87 1.64 -11.64
C SER A 44 11.60 2.60 -12.56
N ASP A 45 11.98 2.13 -13.75
CA ASP A 45 12.67 2.99 -14.72
C ASP A 45 11.78 4.13 -15.23
N SER A 46 10.47 3.89 -15.36
CA SER A 46 9.55 4.88 -15.92
C SER A 46 8.44 5.31 -14.96
N TYR A 47 8.38 4.75 -13.77
CA TYR A 47 7.27 5.01 -12.85
C TYR A 47 7.78 5.13 -11.41
N LYS A 48 7.25 6.09 -10.69
CA LYS A 48 7.59 6.30 -9.27
C LYS A 48 6.34 6.75 -8.52
N PHE A 49 6.16 6.23 -7.32
CA PHE A 49 5.09 6.72 -6.45
C PHE A 49 5.52 6.70 -4.98
N ASN A 50 4.95 7.65 -4.23
CA ASN A 50 5.12 7.78 -2.79
C ASN A 50 3.75 7.84 -2.16
N ILE A 51 3.42 6.87 -1.33
CA ILE A 51 2.11 6.78 -0.69
C ILE A 51 2.28 6.90 0.81
N VAL A 52 1.50 7.79 1.42
CA VAL A 52 1.38 7.91 2.87
C VAL A 52 -0.04 7.54 3.24
N THR A 53 -0.20 6.61 4.17
CA THR A 53 -1.49 6.09 4.59
C THR A 53 -1.62 6.21 6.10
N ASN A 54 -2.77 6.70 6.56
CA ASN A 54 -3.11 6.77 7.98
C ASN A 54 -4.43 6.05 8.17
N VAL A 55 -4.44 4.96 8.91
CA VAL A 55 -5.64 4.18 9.15
C VAL A 55 -5.85 3.95 10.64
N THR A 56 -7.10 3.78 11.01
CA THR A 56 -7.51 3.43 12.37
C THR A 56 -8.33 2.16 12.29
N ALA A 57 -8.04 1.22 13.20
CA ALA A 57 -8.76 -0.04 13.30
C ALA A 57 -9.78 0.02 14.44
N GLN A 58 -10.99 -0.48 14.18
CA GLN A 58 -12.03 -0.69 15.19
C GLN A 58 -12.52 -2.12 15.01
N GLY A 59 -12.05 -3.02 15.89
CA GLY A 59 -12.27 -4.43 15.68
C GLY A 59 -11.58 -4.88 14.40
N SER A 60 -12.33 -5.48 13.48
CA SER A 60 -11.82 -5.87 12.17
C SER A 60 -12.00 -4.80 11.10
N ALA A 61 -12.67 -3.70 11.41
CA ALA A 61 -12.90 -2.62 10.45
C ALA A 61 -11.71 -1.66 10.43
N VAL A 62 -11.32 -1.24 9.24
CA VAL A 62 -10.20 -0.32 9.01
C VAL A 62 -10.70 0.85 8.17
N SER A 63 -10.37 2.06 8.58
CA SER A 63 -10.71 3.26 7.81
C SER A 63 -9.63 4.32 7.98
N GLY A 64 -9.52 5.21 7.02
CA GLY A 64 -8.54 6.29 7.09
C GLY A 64 -8.39 7.03 5.78
N THR A 65 -7.21 7.60 5.61
CA THR A 65 -6.87 8.42 4.44
C THR A 65 -5.55 7.97 3.84
N TRP A 66 -5.37 8.29 2.56
CA TRP A 66 -4.13 8.06 1.86
C TRP A 66 -3.80 9.25 0.96
N SER A 67 -2.52 9.42 0.68
CA SER A 67 -2.03 10.46 -0.23
C SER A 67 -0.94 9.87 -1.11
N GLU A 68 -0.99 10.17 -2.41
CA GLU A 68 0.14 9.98 -3.30
C GLU A 68 0.82 11.33 -3.48
N THR A 69 1.99 11.52 -2.85
CA THR A 69 2.57 12.85 -2.66
C THR A 69 3.22 13.40 -3.92
N SER A 70 3.71 12.55 -4.82
CA SER A 70 4.34 13.03 -6.06
C SER A 70 3.33 13.55 -7.07
N ARG A 71 2.06 13.15 -6.97
CA ARG A 71 0.98 13.63 -7.87
C ARG A 71 -0.06 14.45 -7.13
N ASN A 72 0.12 14.64 -5.83
CA ASN A 72 -0.80 15.41 -4.98
C ASN A 72 -2.24 14.87 -5.05
N ILE A 73 -2.39 13.55 -4.97
CA ILE A 73 -3.68 12.88 -4.95
C ILE A 73 -3.98 12.46 -3.52
N ASN A 74 -5.19 12.74 -3.06
CA ASN A 74 -5.63 12.40 -1.70
C ASN A 74 -6.96 11.65 -1.79
N GLY A 75 -7.14 10.70 -0.89
CA GLY A 75 -8.37 9.92 -0.89
C GLY A 75 -8.64 9.23 0.43
N ALA A 76 -9.62 8.37 0.43
CA ALA A 76 -10.06 7.61 1.59
C ALA A 76 -9.69 6.14 1.44
N ILE A 77 -9.57 5.46 2.57
CA ILE A 77 -9.31 4.03 2.65
C ILE A 77 -10.34 3.40 3.58
N GLU A 78 -10.89 2.26 3.18
CA GLU A 78 -11.81 1.47 3.98
C GLU A 78 -11.59 0.00 3.72
N GLY A 79 -11.77 -0.83 4.73
CA GLY A 79 -11.67 -2.26 4.55
C GLY A 79 -11.65 -3.01 5.87
N ARG A 80 -10.95 -4.14 5.86
CA ARG A 80 -10.90 -5.05 7.00
C ARG A 80 -9.48 -5.52 7.24
N SER A 81 -9.19 -5.84 8.49
CA SER A 81 -7.93 -6.45 8.88
C SER A 81 -8.17 -7.65 9.77
N SER A 82 -7.31 -8.64 9.67
CA SER A 82 -7.35 -9.85 10.49
C SER A 82 -5.99 -10.52 10.47
N GLY A 83 -5.35 -10.64 11.64
CA GLY A 83 -4.13 -11.42 11.80
C GLY A 83 -2.97 -10.99 10.91
N GLY A 84 -2.77 -9.69 10.68
CA GLY A 84 -1.70 -9.19 9.80
C GLY A 84 -2.09 -9.12 8.34
N ASN A 85 -3.33 -9.46 8.01
CA ASN A 85 -3.88 -9.32 6.66
C ASN A 85 -4.79 -8.12 6.58
N PHE A 86 -4.61 -7.32 5.53
CA PHE A 86 -5.47 -6.16 5.26
C PHE A 86 -6.07 -6.32 3.88
N GLN A 87 -7.37 -6.07 3.78
CA GLN A 87 -8.08 -5.98 2.50
C GLN A 87 -8.85 -4.67 2.51
N VAL A 88 -8.37 -3.71 1.76
CA VAL A 88 -8.91 -2.36 1.77
C VAL A 88 -9.15 -1.87 0.36
N THR A 89 -10.03 -0.86 0.25
CA THR A 89 -10.28 -0.13 -0.98
C THR A 89 -9.84 1.31 -0.78
N ALA A 90 -9.01 1.79 -1.68
CA ALA A 90 -8.57 3.19 -1.70
C ALA A 90 -9.33 3.92 -2.78
N THR A 91 -9.91 5.07 -2.44
CA THR A 91 -10.72 5.86 -3.38
C THR A 91 -10.28 7.31 -3.38
N ALA A 92 -10.35 7.93 -4.56
CA ALA A 92 -10.17 9.35 -4.78
C ALA A 92 -11.00 9.72 -6.00
N PRO A 93 -11.21 11.01 -6.31
CA PRO A 93 -11.95 11.38 -7.50
C PRO A 93 -11.34 10.75 -8.77
N GLY A 94 -12.12 9.94 -9.47
CA GLY A 94 -11.68 9.25 -10.68
C GLY A 94 -10.74 8.08 -10.46
N PHE A 95 -10.59 7.60 -9.22
CA PHE A 95 -9.64 6.52 -8.92
C PHE A 95 -10.22 5.57 -7.87
N THR A 96 -10.07 4.27 -8.11
CA THR A 96 -10.41 3.23 -7.13
C THR A 96 -9.39 2.11 -7.26
N ALA A 97 -8.85 1.67 -6.13
CA ALA A 97 -7.90 0.57 -6.09
C ALA A 97 -8.24 -0.40 -4.96
N ALA A 98 -8.11 -1.69 -5.23
CA ALA A 98 -8.22 -2.73 -4.23
C ALA A 98 -6.82 -3.15 -3.79
N ILE A 99 -6.57 -3.16 -2.49
CA ILE A 99 -5.26 -3.43 -1.92
C ILE A 99 -5.38 -4.61 -0.97
N SER A 100 -4.55 -5.62 -1.18
CA SER A 100 -4.38 -6.75 -0.27
C SER A 100 -2.97 -6.73 0.27
N LEU A 101 -2.83 -6.80 1.58
CA LEU A 101 -1.54 -6.81 2.25
C LEU A 101 -1.54 -7.96 3.25
N ALA A 102 -0.54 -8.83 3.17
CA ALA A 102 -0.39 -9.95 4.08
C ALA A 102 0.99 -9.91 4.71
N THR A 103 1.03 -9.98 6.03
CA THR A 103 2.28 -9.97 6.80
C THR A 103 2.39 -11.26 7.58
N ARG A 104 3.53 -11.94 7.44
CA ARG A 104 3.86 -13.14 8.21
C ARG A 104 5.30 -13.04 8.70
N GLY A 105 5.49 -12.86 10.01
CA GLY A 105 6.81 -12.71 10.59
C GLY A 105 7.56 -11.54 9.94
N ASN A 106 8.66 -11.83 9.27
CA ASN A 106 9.52 -10.83 8.62
C ASN A 106 9.26 -10.70 7.11
N LYS A 107 8.15 -11.26 6.62
CA LYS A 107 7.78 -11.22 5.20
C LYS A 107 6.45 -10.52 5.03
N GLN A 108 6.33 -9.76 3.95
CA GLN A 108 5.10 -9.06 3.61
C GLN A 108 4.88 -9.13 2.11
N SER A 109 3.63 -9.35 1.70
CA SER A 109 3.24 -9.24 0.30
C SER A 109 2.13 -8.21 0.16
N VAL A 110 2.22 -7.40 -0.89
CA VAL A 110 1.26 -6.35 -1.20
C VAL A 110 0.82 -6.53 -2.64
N THR A 111 -0.49 -6.53 -2.86
CA THR A 111 -1.09 -6.58 -4.19
C THR A 111 -2.05 -5.42 -4.33
N ILE A 112 -1.90 -4.63 -5.38
CA ILE A 112 -2.77 -3.50 -5.68
C ILE A 112 -3.35 -3.73 -7.06
N LYS A 113 -4.67 -3.61 -7.19
CA LYS A 113 -5.39 -3.69 -8.46
C LYS A 113 -6.14 -2.39 -8.69
N ALA A 114 -5.90 -1.77 -9.83
CA ALA A 114 -6.51 -0.49 -10.17
C ALA A 114 -6.77 -0.42 -11.67
N GLU A 115 -7.68 0.47 -12.06
CA GLU A 115 -7.87 0.84 -13.46
C GLU A 115 -7.48 2.30 -13.60
N SER A 116 -6.21 2.54 -13.90
CA SER A 116 -5.63 3.88 -14.00
C SER A 116 -4.44 3.81 -14.96
N GLN A 117 -3.36 4.52 -14.67
CA GLN A 117 -2.11 4.43 -15.43
C GLN A 117 -1.45 3.06 -15.30
N PHE A 118 -1.87 2.28 -14.33
CA PHE A 118 -1.41 0.91 -14.14
C PHE A 118 -2.61 0.02 -13.81
N LYS A 119 -2.48 -1.27 -14.12
CA LYS A 119 -3.53 -2.25 -13.81
C LYS A 119 -3.32 -2.93 -12.47
N GLY A 120 -2.08 -3.10 -12.08
CA GLY A 120 -1.77 -3.74 -10.81
C GLY A 120 -0.32 -3.63 -10.41
N VAL A 121 -0.10 -3.87 -9.13
CA VAL A 121 1.24 -3.91 -8.52
C VAL A 121 1.30 -5.13 -7.63
N SER A 122 2.41 -5.85 -7.68
CA SER A 122 2.66 -6.98 -6.79
C SER A 122 4.05 -6.80 -6.19
N ILE A 123 4.14 -6.79 -4.87
CA ILE A 123 5.37 -6.48 -4.14
C ILE A 123 5.59 -7.54 -3.07
N SER A 124 6.84 -7.99 -2.93
CA SER A 124 7.27 -8.83 -1.80
C SER A 124 8.36 -8.11 -1.04
N MET A 125 8.18 -7.96 0.25
CA MET A 125 9.10 -7.23 1.11
C MET A 125 9.54 -8.09 2.30
N SER A 126 10.69 -7.75 2.84
CA SER A 126 11.21 -8.32 4.07
C SER A 126 11.53 -7.21 5.06
N ARG A 127 11.42 -7.51 6.33
CA ARG A 127 11.80 -6.57 7.40
C ARG A 127 13.32 -6.35 7.36
N THR A 128 13.72 -5.11 7.39
CA THR A 128 15.13 -4.74 7.40
C THR A 128 15.68 -4.59 8.80
#